data_3dcd4014b0b5a70f19251f4ef150d0af
#
_entry.id   3dcd4014b0b5a70f19251f4ef150d0af
#
_cell.length_a   1.000
_cell.length_b   1.000
_cell.length_c   1.000
_cell.angle_alpha   90.00
_cell.angle_beta   90.00
_cell.angle_gamma   90.00
#
_symmetry.space_group_name_H-M   'P 1'
#
loop_
_entity.id
_entity.type
_entity.pdbx_description
1 polymer ?
#
loop_
_entity_poly.entity_id
_entity_poly.type
_entity_poly.pdbx_seq_one_letter_code
_entity_poly.pdbx_strand_id
1 'polypeptide(L)'
;MDRLRGKVILISGGARGQGAAEARLFVAEGARVVLGDVLEPEGRQLASELGDAATFLRQDVTQEGDWKTAVNAAEKLGGLHGLVNNAGIYQPSTLMETDTELFERHTRVNQLGCFLGMKIVAPLMERSGGGSIVNISSVAALRGSPGAIAYSATKWALRGMTKAAAIDLAPRKIRVNSVHPGPIDTEMIKVRTPEQNRQRVQLVPMKRMGTAEEVASLVLFLLSDESGYITGAEVAIDGGVSL
;
A
#
# COMPACT_ATOMS: atom_id res chain seq x y z
N MET A 1 14.33 -10.74 -13.02
CA MET A 1 14.68 -11.96 -12.24
C MET A 1 13.47 -12.87 -11.98
N ASP A 2 12.29 -12.51 -12.44
CA ASP A 2 11.08 -13.36 -12.38
C ASP A 2 10.60 -13.76 -10.96
N ARG A 3 10.88 -12.94 -9.97
CA ARG A 3 10.49 -13.18 -8.55
C ARG A 3 8.98 -13.27 -8.34
N LEU A 4 8.18 -12.71 -9.26
CA LEU A 4 6.71 -12.75 -9.26
C LEU A 4 6.15 -13.46 -10.51
N ARG A 5 6.96 -14.29 -11.19
CA ARG A 5 6.51 -15.00 -12.40
C ARG A 5 5.22 -15.79 -12.14
N GLY A 6 4.21 -15.54 -12.97
CA GLY A 6 2.91 -16.22 -12.90
C GLY A 6 1.99 -15.73 -11.77
N LYS A 7 2.42 -14.78 -10.94
CA LYS A 7 1.59 -14.20 -9.89
C LYS A 7 0.72 -13.07 -10.43
N VAL A 8 -0.49 -12.95 -9.89
CA VAL A 8 -1.40 -11.81 -10.11
C VAL A 8 -1.42 -10.98 -8.83
N ILE A 9 -1.13 -9.69 -8.95
CA ILE A 9 -1.04 -8.76 -7.82
C ILE A 9 -2.07 -7.64 -8.01
N LEU A 10 -2.87 -7.38 -6.99
CA LEU A 10 -3.77 -6.23 -6.91
C LEU A 10 -3.10 -5.09 -6.13
N ILE A 11 -3.06 -3.90 -6.70
CA ILE A 11 -2.48 -2.70 -6.07
C ILE A 11 -3.58 -1.63 -5.97
N SER A 12 -3.99 -1.27 -4.76
CA SER A 12 -4.85 -0.10 -4.57
C SER A 12 -4.04 1.19 -4.50
N GLY A 13 -4.54 2.29 -5.06
CA GLY A 13 -3.75 3.52 -5.22
C GLY A 13 -2.59 3.33 -6.23
N GLY A 14 -2.85 2.56 -7.30
CA GLY A 14 -1.84 2.11 -8.25
C GLY A 14 -1.48 3.11 -9.34
N ALA A 15 -2.18 4.25 -9.46
CA ALA A 15 -2.03 5.14 -10.62
C ALA A 15 -0.77 6.01 -10.57
N ARG A 16 -0.22 6.30 -9.40
CA ARG A 16 0.95 7.18 -9.24
C ARG A 16 1.81 6.84 -8.00
N GLY A 17 2.94 7.53 -7.84
CA GLY A 17 3.79 7.44 -6.66
C GLY A 17 4.28 6.02 -6.38
N GLN A 18 4.17 5.56 -5.13
CA GLN A 18 4.63 4.23 -4.72
C GLN A 18 3.91 3.13 -5.49
N GLY A 19 2.58 3.20 -5.63
CA GLY A 19 1.81 2.18 -6.34
C GLY A 19 2.19 2.04 -7.81
N ALA A 20 2.52 3.14 -8.49
CA ALA A 20 3.00 3.08 -9.86
C ALA A 20 4.42 2.49 -9.97
N ALA A 21 5.32 2.81 -9.02
CA ALA A 21 6.65 2.21 -8.95
C ALA A 21 6.56 0.70 -8.67
N GLU A 22 5.68 0.29 -7.76
CA GLU A 22 5.37 -1.12 -7.48
C GLU A 22 4.87 -1.83 -8.75
N ALA A 23 3.91 -1.25 -9.46
CA ALA A 23 3.36 -1.83 -10.68
C ALA A 23 4.44 -2.08 -11.75
N ARG A 24 5.29 -1.08 -12.01
CA ARG A 24 6.39 -1.21 -12.98
C ARG A 24 7.38 -2.30 -12.58
N LEU A 25 7.78 -2.31 -11.31
CA LEU A 25 8.72 -3.31 -10.80
C LEU A 25 8.11 -4.71 -10.83
N PHE A 26 6.85 -4.89 -10.43
CA PHE A 26 6.21 -6.20 -10.38
C PHE A 26 6.01 -6.79 -11.78
N VAL A 27 5.65 -5.97 -12.76
CA VAL A 27 5.57 -6.40 -14.16
C VAL A 27 6.95 -6.79 -14.69
N ALA A 28 7.99 -6.02 -14.39
CA ALA A 28 9.36 -6.37 -14.76
C ALA A 28 9.85 -7.67 -14.10
N GLU A 29 9.27 -8.06 -12.96
CA GLU A 29 9.53 -9.32 -12.25
C GLU A 29 8.54 -10.43 -12.59
N GLY A 30 7.78 -10.29 -13.68
CA GLY A 30 6.95 -11.33 -14.29
C GLY A 30 5.53 -11.46 -13.74
N ALA A 31 5.06 -10.50 -12.96
CA ALA A 31 3.67 -10.46 -12.49
C ALA A 31 2.72 -9.91 -13.54
N ARG A 32 1.44 -10.27 -13.42
CA ARG A 32 0.33 -9.50 -13.95
C ARG A 32 -0.25 -8.63 -12.82
N VAL A 33 -0.62 -7.38 -13.13
CA VAL A 33 -1.10 -6.45 -12.12
C VAL A 33 -2.51 -5.95 -12.43
N VAL A 34 -3.33 -5.87 -11.40
CA VAL A 34 -4.60 -5.13 -11.41
C VAL A 34 -4.37 -3.83 -10.64
N LEU A 35 -4.56 -2.69 -11.30
CA LEU A 35 -4.35 -1.36 -10.74
C LEU A 35 -5.70 -0.75 -10.41
N GLY A 36 -5.97 -0.53 -9.13
CA GLY A 36 -7.15 0.17 -8.66
C GLY A 36 -6.81 1.58 -8.21
N ASP A 37 -7.50 2.60 -8.75
CA ASP A 37 -7.34 4.00 -8.32
C ASP A 37 -8.57 4.82 -8.70
N VAL A 38 -8.78 5.96 -8.04
CA VAL A 38 -9.77 6.96 -8.45
C VAL A 38 -9.25 7.89 -9.56
N LEU A 39 -7.94 7.92 -9.80
CA LEU A 39 -7.26 8.73 -10.81
C LEU A 39 -7.25 7.98 -12.16
N GLU A 40 -8.37 8.08 -12.90
CA GLU A 40 -8.55 7.33 -14.15
C GLU A 40 -7.55 7.68 -15.25
N PRO A 41 -7.25 8.95 -15.56
CA PRO A 41 -6.31 9.29 -16.61
C PRO A 41 -4.92 8.68 -16.38
N GLU A 42 -4.37 8.88 -15.18
CA GLU A 42 -3.04 8.41 -14.79
C GLU A 42 -2.99 6.88 -14.76
N GLY A 43 -4.04 6.25 -14.20
CA GLY A 43 -4.09 4.79 -14.11
C GLY A 43 -4.21 4.12 -15.49
N ARG A 44 -5.03 4.67 -16.42
CA ARG A 44 -5.13 4.18 -17.80
C ARG A 44 -3.83 4.38 -18.57
N GLN A 45 -3.16 5.52 -18.37
CA GLN A 45 -1.85 5.78 -18.97
C GLN A 45 -0.84 4.73 -18.52
N LEU A 46 -0.72 4.50 -17.21
CA LEU A 46 0.21 3.52 -16.66
C LEU A 46 -0.10 2.10 -17.16
N ALA A 47 -1.36 1.69 -17.18
CA ALA A 47 -1.73 0.38 -17.72
C ALA A 47 -1.36 0.24 -19.21
N SER A 48 -1.55 1.30 -20.01
CA SER A 48 -1.12 1.32 -21.41
C SER A 48 0.40 1.20 -21.57
N GLU A 49 1.18 1.85 -20.70
CA GLU A 49 2.64 1.74 -20.69
C GLU A 49 3.12 0.31 -20.34
N LEU A 50 2.40 -0.38 -19.46
CA LEU A 50 2.74 -1.74 -19.00
C LEU A 50 2.18 -2.85 -19.91
N GLY A 51 1.31 -2.49 -20.87
CA GLY A 51 0.75 -3.41 -21.86
C GLY A 51 -0.13 -4.50 -21.26
N ASP A 52 -0.11 -5.69 -21.85
CA ASP A 52 -1.00 -6.81 -21.48
C ASP A 52 -0.78 -7.35 -20.06
N ALA A 53 0.30 -6.95 -19.42
CA ALA A 53 0.59 -7.34 -18.04
C ALA A 53 -0.18 -6.51 -17.00
N ALA A 54 -0.85 -5.42 -17.38
CA ALA A 54 -1.55 -4.52 -16.47
C ALA A 54 -3.00 -4.28 -16.90
N THR A 55 -3.90 -4.30 -15.90
CA THR A 55 -5.31 -3.92 -16.07
C THR A 55 -5.63 -2.80 -15.09
N PHE A 56 -6.13 -1.68 -15.57
CA PHE A 56 -6.61 -0.59 -14.72
C PHE A 56 -8.11 -0.65 -14.52
N LEU A 57 -8.53 -0.38 -13.28
CA LEU A 57 -9.94 -0.22 -12.88
C LEU A 57 -10.09 1.06 -12.04
N ARG A 58 -11.14 1.84 -12.30
CA ARG A 58 -11.52 2.87 -11.34
C ARG A 58 -11.96 2.18 -10.05
N GLN A 59 -11.32 2.52 -8.94
CA GLN A 59 -11.59 1.92 -7.63
C GLN A 59 -11.57 2.98 -6.53
N ASP A 60 -12.68 3.14 -5.84
CA ASP A 60 -12.76 3.79 -4.55
C ASP A 60 -12.66 2.71 -3.46
N VAL A 61 -11.56 2.72 -2.72
CA VAL A 61 -11.29 1.72 -1.67
C VAL A 61 -12.31 1.71 -0.54
N THR A 62 -13.14 2.76 -0.41
CA THR A 62 -14.21 2.84 0.58
C THR A 62 -15.46 2.06 0.17
N GLN A 63 -15.52 1.54 -1.07
CA GLN A 63 -16.68 0.85 -1.64
C GLN A 63 -16.41 -0.65 -1.79
N GLU A 64 -17.21 -1.49 -1.11
CA GLU A 64 -17.10 -2.95 -1.25
C GLU A 64 -17.31 -3.44 -2.70
N GLY A 65 -18.19 -2.77 -3.46
CA GLY A 65 -18.47 -3.10 -4.86
C GLY A 65 -17.25 -2.98 -5.75
N ASP A 66 -16.44 -1.95 -5.53
CA ASP A 66 -15.22 -1.72 -6.30
C ASP A 66 -14.16 -2.77 -6.01
N TRP A 67 -14.02 -3.20 -4.75
CA TRP A 67 -13.16 -4.32 -4.37
C TRP A 67 -13.59 -5.63 -5.03
N LYS A 68 -14.90 -5.93 -5.06
CA LYS A 68 -15.43 -7.12 -5.76
C LYS A 68 -15.13 -7.09 -7.24
N THR A 69 -15.24 -5.91 -7.87
CA THR A 69 -14.88 -5.72 -9.27
C THR A 69 -13.40 -5.98 -9.51
N ALA A 70 -12.52 -5.48 -8.64
CA ALA A 70 -11.08 -5.71 -8.73
C ALA A 70 -10.71 -7.20 -8.54
N VAL A 71 -11.34 -7.89 -7.59
CA VAL A 71 -11.16 -9.33 -7.37
C VAL A 71 -11.61 -10.14 -8.62
N ASN A 72 -12.75 -9.80 -9.21
CA ASN A 72 -13.23 -10.46 -10.43
C ASN A 72 -12.27 -10.24 -11.61
N ALA A 73 -11.62 -9.09 -11.71
CA ALA A 73 -10.60 -8.85 -12.72
C ALA A 73 -9.35 -9.72 -12.48
N ALA A 74 -8.90 -9.82 -11.24
CA ALA A 74 -7.78 -10.70 -10.89
C ALA A 74 -8.09 -12.18 -11.16
N GLU A 75 -9.30 -12.64 -10.87
CA GLU A 75 -9.74 -14.01 -11.14
C GLU A 75 -9.69 -14.35 -12.64
N LYS A 76 -10.09 -13.42 -13.52
CA LYS A 76 -9.97 -13.58 -14.99
C LYS A 76 -8.52 -13.65 -15.46
N LEU A 77 -7.58 -13.11 -14.69
CA LEU A 77 -6.14 -13.24 -14.94
C LEU A 77 -5.55 -14.54 -14.40
N GLY A 78 -6.34 -15.42 -13.78
CA GLY A 78 -5.92 -16.74 -13.29
C GLY A 78 -5.75 -16.84 -11.78
N GLY A 79 -6.30 -15.93 -11.00
CA GLY A 79 -6.28 -15.96 -9.53
C GLY A 79 -5.74 -14.68 -8.92
N LEU A 80 -5.48 -14.69 -7.60
CA LEU A 80 -4.90 -13.57 -6.88
C LEU A 80 -3.85 -14.08 -5.88
N HIS A 81 -2.63 -13.60 -6.00
CA HIS A 81 -1.48 -14.08 -5.23
C HIS A 81 -0.87 -12.99 -4.34
N GLY A 82 -1.20 -11.73 -4.59
CA GLY A 82 -0.75 -10.61 -3.77
C GLY A 82 -1.73 -9.45 -3.75
N LEU A 83 -1.77 -8.74 -2.60
CA LEU A 83 -2.46 -7.48 -2.44
C LEU A 83 -1.50 -6.45 -1.86
N VAL A 84 -1.45 -5.26 -2.46
CA VAL A 84 -0.84 -4.09 -1.83
C VAL A 84 -1.94 -3.08 -1.51
N ASN A 85 -2.23 -2.92 -0.22
CA ASN A 85 -3.07 -1.85 0.29
C ASN A 85 -2.23 -0.57 0.37
N ASN A 86 -2.04 0.10 -0.77
CA ASN A 86 -1.24 1.31 -0.88
C ASN A 86 -2.09 2.59 -0.92
N ALA A 87 -3.36 2.52 -1.33
CA ALA A 87 -4.24 3.67 -1.35
C ALA A 87 -4.29 4.39 0.01
N GLY A 88 -4.15 5.70 -0.03
CA GLY A 88 -4.21 6.50 1.18
C GLY A 88 -4.20 7.99 0.90
N ILE A 89 -4.78 8.75 1.82
CA ILE A 89 -4.76 10.20 1.81
C ILE A 89 -3.97 10.73 2.99
N TYR A 90 -3.39 11.91 2.80
CA TYR A 90 -2.74 12.68 3.85
C TYR A 90 -3.12 14.15 3.72
N GLN A 91 -3.73 14.69 4.76
CA GLN A 91 -3.98 16.11 4.92
C GLN A 91 -3.47 16.51 6.31
N PRO A 92 -2.47 17.40 6.39
CA PRO A 92 -1.96 17.86 7.68
C PRO A 92 -3.01 18.68 8.42
N SER A 93 -3.17 18.39 9.72
CA SER A 93 -4.00 19.17 10.62
C SER A 93 -3.61 18.85 12.07
N THR A 94 -3.56 19.87 12.92
CA THR A 94 -3.31 19.70 14.36
C THR A 94 -4.54 19.12 15.06
N LEU A 95 -4.38 18.65 16.31
CA LEU A 95 -5.50 18.14 17.10
C LEU A 95 -6.67 19.13 17.18
N MET A 96 -6.37 20.40 17.39
CA MET A 96 -7.39 21.45 17.60
C MET A 96 -8.06 21.90 16.29
N GLU A 97 -7.40 21.69 15.15
CA GLU A 97 -7.89 22.08 13.81
C GLU A 97 -8.58 20.92 13.07
N THR A 98 -8.41 19.70 13.55
CA THR A 98 -9.00 18.51 12.92
C THR A 98 -10.48 18.42 13.29
N ASP A 99 -11.36 18.69 12.32
CA ASP A 99 -12.79 18.44 12.47
C ASP A 99 -13.13 16.94 12.28
N THR A 100 -14.37 16.59 12.63
CA THR A 100 -14.86 15.22 12.54
C THR A 100 -14.86 14.71 11.09
N GLU A 101 -15.22 15.57 10.12
CA GLU A 101 -15.28 15.17 8.71
C GLU A 101 -13.88 14.77 8.17
N LEU A 102 -12.87 15.56 8.47
CA LEU A 102 -11.49 15.25 8.10
C LEU A 102 -11.00 13.94 8.75
N PHE A 103 -11.33 13.75 10.05
CA PHE A 103 -10.96 12.53 10.76
C PHE A 103 -11.65 11.30 10.16
N GLU A 104 -12.95 11.36 9.90
CA GLU A 104 -13.72 10.29 9.28
C GLU A 104 -13.25 9.99 7.86
N ARG A 105 -12.92 11.00 7.07
CA ARG A 105 -12.40 10.82 5.72
C ARG A 105 -11.09 10.02 5.71
N HIS A 106 -10.17 10.34 6.62
CA HIS A 106 -8.95 9.54 6.80
C HIS A 106 -9.26 8.11 7.22
N THR A 107 -10.17 7.93 8.18
CA THR A 107 -10.60 6.62 8.66
C THR A 107 -11.21 5.78 7.53
N ARG A 108 -12.08 6.36 6.73
CA ARG A 108 -12.71 5.66 5.60
C ARG A 108 -11.70 5.20 4.55
N VAL A 109 -10.83 6.10 4.11
CA VAL A 109 -9.88 5.77 3.04
C VAL A 109 -8.75 4.88 3.57
N ASN A 110 -8.03 5.33 4.61
CA ASN A 110 -6.78 4.68 5.01
C ASN A 110 -7.00 3.42 5.86
N GLN A 111 -8.08 3.36 6.64
CA GLN A 111 -8.33 2.24 7.56
C GLN A 111 -9.39 1.29 7.03
N LEU A 112 -10.62 1.78 6.78
CA LEU A 112 -11.71 0.95 6.26
C LEU A 112 -11.36 0.38 4.89
N GLY A 113 -10.78 1.19 3.98
CA GLY A 113 -10.33 0.73 2.67
C GLY A 113 -9.37 -0.45 2.77
N CYS A 114 -8.37 -0.37 3.66
CA CYS A 114 -7.41 -1.45 3.90
C CYS A 114 -8.10 -2.71 4.47
N PHE A 115 -9.02 -2.54 5.43
CA PHE A 115 -9.82 -3.65 5.96
C PHE A 115 -10.64 -4.35 4.87
N LEU A 116 -11.36 -3.59 4.04
CA LEU A 116 -12.16 -4.13 2.93
C LEU A 116 -11.27 -4.89 1.93
N GLY A 117 -10.10 -4.34 1.60
CA GLY A 117 -9.12 -5.01 0.76
C GLY A 117 -8.77 -6.39 1.30
N MET A 118 -8.28 -6.49 2.53
CA MET A 118 -7.91 -7.76 3.14
C MET A 118 -9.10 -8.75 3.18
N LYS A 119 -10.28 -8.28 3.61
CA LYS A 119 -11.48 -9.11 3.76
C LYS A 119 -11.95 -9.70 2.43
N ILE A 120 -12.01 -8.87 1.38
CA ILE A 120 -12.64 -9.26 0.11
C ILE A 120 -11.70 -10.08 -0.77
N VAL A 121 -10.37 -9.86 -0.68
CA VAL A 121 -9.42 -10.64 -1.47
C VAL A 121 -9.13 -12.03 -0.89
N ALA A 122 -9.21 -12.21 0.43
CA ALA A 122 -8.78 -13.43 1.11
C ALA A 122 -9.41 -14.72 0.55
N PRO A 123 -10.73 -14.79 0.22
CA PRO A 123 -11.30 -16.00 -0.35
C PRO A 123 -10.73 -16.39 -1.72
N LEU A 124 -10.44 -15.42 -2.61
CA LEU A 124 -9.82 -15.71 -3.90
C LEU A 124 -8.37 -16.11 -3.72
N MET A 125 -7.61 -15.43 -2.85
CA MET A 125 -6.22 -15.79 -2.56
C MET A 125 -6.12 -17.21 -2.01
N GLU A 126 -7.01 -17.63 -1.10
CA GLU A 126 -7.07 -18.99 -0.58
C GLU A 126 -7.30 -20.01 -1.72
N ARG A 127 -8.28 -19.77 -2.61
CA ARG A 127 -8.54 -20.63 -3.78
C ARG A 127 -7.35 -20.65 -4.77
N SER A 128 -6.55 -19.60 -4.80
CA SER A 128 -5.34 -19.49 -5.63
C SER A 128 -4.11 -20.19 -5.01
N GLY A 129 -4.27 -20.85 -3.85
CA GLY A 129 -3.18 -21.58 -3.18
C GLY A 129 -2.48 -20.81 -2.06
N GLY A 130 -2.94 -19.62 -1.73
CA GLY A 130 -2.35 -18.71 -0.75
C GLY A 130 -1.77 -17.45 -1.38
N GLY A 131 -1.01 -16.67 -0.60
CA GLY A 131 -0.42 -15.44 -1.12
C GLY A 131 0.14 -14.51 -0.05
N SER A 132 0.33 -13.25 -0.40
CA SER A 132 0.87 -12.24 0.50
C SER A 132 0.12 -10.91 0.40
N ILE A 133 -0.21 -10.33 1.55
CA ILE A 133 -0.81 -9.00 1.67
C ILE A 133 0.22 -8.05 2.30
N VAL A 134 0.41 -6.90 1.68
CA VAL A 134 1.26 -5.83 2.22
C VAL A 134 0.42 -4.58 2.45
N ASN A 135 0.37 -4.13 3.70
CA ASN A 135 -0.32 -2.91 4.09
C ASN A 135 0.69 -1.76 4.17
N ILE A 136 0.54 -0.72 3.34
CA ILE A 136 1.39 0.45 3.38
C ILE A 136 0.93 1.36 4.52
N SER A 137 1.66 1.28 5.63
CA SER A 137 1.49 2.13 6.80
C SER A 137 2.33 3.42 6.68
N SER A 138 3.06 3.80 7.72
CA SER A 138 3.93 4.99 7.77
C SER A 138 4.77 4.96 9.03
N VAL A 139 5.89 5.67 9.06
CA VAL A 139 6.58 6.03 10.32
C VAL A 139 5.69 6.82 11.28
N ALA A 140 4.63 7.48 10.79
CA ALA A 140 3.61 8.10 11.63
C ALA A 140 2.82 7.10 12.48
N ALA A 141 2.98 5.79 12.23
CA ALA A 141 2.47 4.70 13.05
C ALA A 141 3.50 4.14 14.04
N LEU A 142 4.76 4.57 13.98
CA LEU A 142 5.83 4.12 14.87
C LEU A 142 6.17 5.16 15.92
N ARG A 143 5.90 6.42 15.64
CA ARG A 143 6.14 7.55 16.55
C ARG A 143 5.11 8.66 16.35
N GLY A 144 5.02 9.59 17.29
CA GLY A 144 4.19 10.78 17.15
C GLY A 144 4.59 11.62 15.95
N SER A 145 3.61 12.12 15.19
CA SER A 145 3.81 12.97 14.02
C SER A 145 3.03 14.27 14.21
N PRO A 146 3.68 15.41 14.48
CA PRO A 146 3.01 16.68 14.66
C PRO A 146 2.16 17.06 13.43
N GLY A 147 0.97 17.62 13.66
CA GLY A 147 0.07 18.04 12.59
C GLY A 147 -0.45 16.88 11.72
N ALA A 148 -0.63 15.68 12.28
CA ALA A 148 -1.06 14.51 11.53
C ALA A 148 -1.97 13.57 12.36
N ILE A 149 -2.83 14.11 13.23
CA ILE A 149 -3.59 13.29 14.18
C ILE A 149 -4.47 12.25 13.49
N ALA A 150 -5.29 12.65 12.52
CA ALA A 150 -6.19 11.74 11.80
C ALA A 150 -5.40 10.70 10.99
N TYR A 151 -4.37 11.13 10.27
CA TYR A 151 -3.50 10.23 9.51
C TYR A 151 -2.79 9.22 10.41
N SER A 152 -2.17 9.69 11.51
CA SER A 152 -1.46 8.82 12.46
C SER A 152 -2.40 7.79 13.05
N ALA A 153 -3.60 8.18 13.49
CA ALA A 153 -4.60 7.27 14.04
C ALA A 153 -4.87 6.11 13.08
N THR A 154 -5.09 6.41 11.78
CA THR A 154 -5.35 5.36 10.78
C THR A 154 -4.13 4.47 10.53
N LYS A 155 -2.92 5.04 10.48
CA LYS A 155 -1.70 4.25 10.23
C LYS A 155 -1.31 3.39 11.45
N TRP A 156 -1.59 3.82 12.68
CA TRP A 156 -1.50 2.97 13.87
C TRP A 156 -2.51 1.82 13.84
N ALA A 157 -3.74 2.06 13.39
CA ALA A 157 -4.74 1.00 13.26
C ALA A 157 -4.29 -0.10 12.29
N LEU A 158 -3.58 0.24 11.20
CA LEU A 158 -3.05 -0.75 10.26
C LEU A 158 -2.09 -1.75 10.91
N ARG A 159 -1.34 -1.34 11.93
CA ARG A 159 -0.45 -2.25 12.68
C ARG A 159 -1.25 -3.36 13.36
N GLY A 160 -2.28 -2.97 14.13
CA GLY A 160 -3.16 -3.93 14.81
C GLY A 160 -3.89 -4.84 13.81
N MET A 161 -4.46 -4.26 12.75
CA MET A 161 -5.15 -5.03 11.71
C MET A 161 -4.20 -6.01 11.00
N THR A 162 -2.95 -5.61 10.71
CA THR A 162 -1.94 -6.49 10.11
C THR A 162 -1.67 -7.72 10.98
N LYS A 163 -1.46 -7.53 12.28
CA LYS A 163 -1.17 -8.62 13.21
C LYS A 163 -2.36 -9.58 13.38
N ALA A 164 -3.57 -9.03 13.54
CA ALA A 164 -4.78 -9.83 13.65
C ALA A 164 -5.03 -10.64 12.37
N ALA A 165 -4.99 -9.98 11.20
CA ALA A 165 -5.17 -10.65 9.92
C ALA A 165 -4.08 -11.69 9.62
N ALA A 166 -2.84 -11.46 10.05
CA ALA A 166 -1.75 -12.43 9.91
C ALA A 166 -2.06 -13.75 10.64
N ILE A 167 -2.63 -13.67 11.84
CA ILE A 167 -3.04 -14.85 12.61
C ILE A 167 -4.23 -15.56 11.93
N ASP A 168 -5.26 -14.81 11.56
CA ASP A 168 -6.50 -15.34 10.99
C ASP A 168 -6.28 -16.00 9.62
N LEU A 169 -5.34 -15.47 8.82
CA LEU A 169 -5.12 -15.88 7.44
C LEU A 169 -3.94 -16.87 7.27
N ALA A 170 -3.09 -17.05 8.27
CA ALA A 170 -1.99 -18.02 8.20
C ALA A 170 -2.43 -19.46 7.89
N PRO A 171 -3.54 -20.00 8.49
CA PRO A 171 -4.04 -21.33 8.12
C PRO A 171 -4.47 -21.44 6.65
N ARG A 172 -4.77 -20.32 5.99
CA ARG A 172 -5.12 -20.20 4.56
C ARG A 172 -3.91 -19.98 3.66
N LYS A 173 -2.69 -20.10 4.19
CA LYS A 173 -1.42 -19.85 3.50
C LYS A 173 -1.29 -18.42 2.97
N ILE A 174 -1.92 -17.44 3.65
CA ILE A 174 -1.84 -16.02 3.31
C ILE A 174 -1.03 -15.33 4.40
N ARG A 175 0.06 -14.68 4.00
CA ARG A 175 0.90 -13.85 4.87
C ARG A 175 0.39 -12.41 4.84
N VAL A 176 0.48 -11.70 5.96
CA VAL A 176 0.08 -10.28 6.04
C VAL A 176 1.17 -9.52 6.78
N ASN A 177 1.76 -8.51 6.13
CA ASN A 177 2.82 -7.68 6.70
C ASN A 177 2.52 -6.19 6.48
N SER A 178 3.13 -5.32 7.27
CA SER A 178 3.06 -3.88 7.06
C SER A 178 4.43 -3.27 6.78
N VAL A 179 4.44 -2.32 5.85
CA VAL A 179 5.60 -1.49 5.52
C VAL A 179 5.37 -0.09 6.07
N HIS A 180 6.41 0.51 6.66
CA HIS A 180 6.35 1.82 7.31
C HIS A 180 7.34 2.78 6.64
N PRO A 181 6.96 3.42 5.51
CA PRO A 181 7.82 4.36 4.82
C PRO A 181 8.06 5.62 5.67
N GLY A 182 9.27 6.15 5.57
CA GLY A 182 9.64 7.49 6.00
C GLY A 182 9.19 8.57 5.02
N PRO A 183 9.89 9.71 4.96
CA PRO A 183 9.69 10.70 3.91
C PRO A 183 10.11 10.11 2.54
N ILE A 184 9.12 9.87 1.66
CA ILE A 184 9.35 9.36 0.30
C ILE A 184 9.01 10.45 -0.71
N ASP A 185 9.86 10.64 -1.71
CA ASP A 185 9.67 11.63 -2.77
C ASP A 185 8.53 11.20 -3.71
N THR A 186 7.35 11.73 -3.47
CA THR A 186 6.12 11.46 -4.22
C THR A 186 5.20 12.69 -4.20
N GLU A 187 4.12 12.69 -4.99
CA GLU A 187 3.12 13.76 -4.98
C GLU A 187 2.54 14.04 -3.57
N MET A 188 2.46 13.03 -2.70
CA MET A 188 1.89 13.17 -1.35
C MET A 188 2.66 14.19 -0.49
N ILE A 189 3.97 14.36 -0.69
CA ILE A 189 4.73 15.33 0.09
C ILE A 189 4.55 16.78 -0.36
N LYS A 190 3.98 17.01 -1.56
CA LYS A 190 3.75 18.36 -2.12
C LYS A 190 2.68 19.17 -1.35
N VAL A 191 1.94 18.53 -0.43
CA VAL A 191 1.08 19.24 0.52
C VAL A 191 1.86 20.10 1.52
N ARG A 192 3.19 19.92 1.59
CA ARG A 192 4.11 20.73 2.39
C ARG A 192 4.95 21.64 1.51
N THR A 193 5.41 22.74 2.09
CA THR A 193 6.35 23.62 1.41
C THR A 193 7.71 22.94 1.23
N PRO A 194 8.52 23.36 0.23
CA PRO A 194 9.89 22.85 0.06
C PRO A 194 10.74 23.02 1.33
N GLU A 195 10.55 24.12 2.08
CA GLU A 195 11.27 24.36 3.34
C GLU A 195 10.88 23.34 4.42
N GLN A 196 9.59 23.07 4.60
CA GLN A 196 9.12 22.04 5.55
C GLN A 196 9.68 20.65 5.18
N ASN A 197 9.77 20.35 3.89
CA ASN A 197 10.35 19.07 3.44
C ASN A 197 11.87 19.03 3.71
N ARG A 198 12.63 20.13 3.47
CA ARG A 198 14.05 20.22 3.83
C ARG A 198 14.27 19.99 5.34
N GLN A 199 13.48 20.64 6.19
CA GLN A 199 13.58 20.47 7.64
C GLN A 199 13.31 19.01 8.06
N ARG A 200 12.36 18.34 7.44
CA ARG A 200 12.09 16.92 7.70
C ARG A 200 13.26 16.02 7.29
N VAL A 201 13.89 16.29 6.15
CA VAL A 201 15.07 15.55 5.69
C VAL A 201 16.22 15.67 6.70
N GLN A 202 16.38 16.81 7.37
CA GLN A 202 17.40 16.98 8.41
C GLN A 202 17.19 16.04 9.61
N LEU A 203 15.96 15.62 9.86
CA LEU A 203 15.63 14.66 10.93
C LEU A 203 15.89 13.19 10.51
N VAL A 204 16.05 12.91 9.21
CA VAL A 204 16.37 11.57 8.73
C VAL A 204 17.87 11.31 8.92
N PRO A 205 18.32 10.28 9.62
CA PRO A 205 19.73 9.94 9.77
C PRO A 205 20.48 9.83 8.44
N MET A 206 19.88 9.22 7.41
CA MET A 206 20.46 9.11 6.06
C MET A 206 20.45 10.43 5.26
N LYS A 207 19.93 11.54 5.81
CA LYS A 207 19.93 12.90 5.24
C LYS A 207 19.35 13.03 3.82
N ARG A 208 18.46 12.15 3.46
CA ARG A 208 17.71 12.20 2.19
C ARG A 208 16.29 11.67 2.35
N MET A 209 15.45 11.93 1.38
CA MET A 209 14.21 11.19 1.19
C MET A 209 14.52 9.81 0.61
N GLY A 210 13.65 8.84 0.88
CA GLY A 210 13.59 7.60 0.12
C GLY A 210 12.90 7.82 -1.23
N THR A 211 13.04 6.88 -2.14
CA THR A 211 12.34 6.88 -3.42
C THR A 211 11.19 5.87 -3.42
N ALA A 212 10.26 6.02 -4.35
CA ALA A 212 9.16 5.07 -4.53
C ALA A 212 9.69 3.67 -4.91
N GLU A 213 10.79 3.59 -5.66
CA GLU A 213 11.45 2.35 -6.09
C GLU A 213 12.09 1.60 -4.91
N GLU A 214 12.64 2.32 -3.93
CA GLU A 214 13.16 1.70 -2.70
C GLU A 214 12.03 1.03 -1.93
N VAL A 215 10.86 1.68 -1.81
CA VAL A 215 9.67 1.08 -1.18
C VAL A 215 9.18 -0.12 -2.00
N ALA A 216 9.06 0.02 -3.33
CA ALA A 216 8.64 -1.05 -4.22
C ALA A 216 9.53 -2.30 -4.11
N SER A 217 10.84 -2.13 -3.92
CA SER A 217 11.79 -3.24 -3.73
C SER A 217 11.52 -4.03 -2.45
N LEU A 218 11.17 -3.35 -1.35
CA LEU A 218 10.80 -4.03 -0.10
C LEU A 218 9.44 -4.73 -0.24
N VAL A 219 8.47 -4.08 -0.88
CA VAL A 219 7.14 -4.67 -1.12
C VAL A 219 7.26 -5.90 -2.02
N LEU A 220 8.08 -5.85 -3.08
CA LEU A 220 8.40 -7.00 -3.93
C LEU A 220 8.94 -8.18 -3.10
N PHE A 221 9.91 -7.94 -2.22
CA PHE A 221 10.43 -8.99 -1.33
C PHE A 221 9.32 -9.61 -0.47
N LEU A 222 8.45 -8.79 0.13
CA LEU A 222 7.36 -9.28 0.98
C LEU A 222 6.27 -10.03 0.19
N LEU A 223 6.09 -9.73 -1.10
CA LEU A 223 5.17 -10.46 -1.98
C LEU A 223 5.77 -11.75 -2.55
N SER A 224 7.09 -11.83 -2.62
CA SER A 224 7.80 -13.00 -3.19
C SER A 224 7.84 -14.18 -2.22
N ASP A 225 8.23 -15.34 -2.73
CA ASP A 225 8.39 -16.56 -1.93
C ASP A 225 9.62 -16.51 -1.01
N GLU A 226 10.55 -15.56 -1.23
CA GLU A 226 11.72 -15.32 -0.40
C GLU A 226 11.35 -14.93 1.05
N SER A 227 10.19 -14.31 1.25
CA SER A 227 9.65 -13.94 2.56
C SER A 227 8.65 -14.97 3.11
N GLY A 228 8.74 -16.23 2.67
CA GLY A 228 7.76 -17.29 2.96
C GLY A 228 7.50 -17.57 4.45
N TYR A 229 8.43 -17.20 5.34
CA TYR A 229 8.26 -17.36 6.80
C TYR A 229 8.05 -16.04 7.54
N ILE A 230 7.70 -14.96 6.83
CA ILE A 230 7.47 -13.63 7.40
C ILE A 230 5.97 -13.30 7.33
N THR A 231 5.30 -13.24 8.50
CA THR A 231 3.91 -12.76 8.62
C THR A 231 3.74 -12.00 9.94
N GLY A 232 2.86 -11.00 9.95
CA GLY A 232 2.64 -10.10 11.10
C GLY A 232 3.79 -9.11 11.35
N ALA A 233 4.77 -9.02 10.46
CA ALA A 233 5.91 -8.14 10.60
C ALA A 233 5.56 -6.67 10.31
N GLU A 234 6.28 -5.79 10.99
CA GLU A 234 6.27 -4.34 10.80
C GLU A 234 7.66 -3.93 10.30
N VAL A 235 7.80 -3.56 9.03
CA VAL A 235 9.10 -3.28 8.44
C VAL A 235 9.22 -1.79 8.11
N ALA A 236 10.09 -1.09 8.82
CA ALA A 236 10.41 0.31 8.53
C ALA A 236 11.32 0.42 7.29
N ILE A 237 11.02 1.40 6.45
CA ILE A 237 11.87 1.84 5.34
C ILE A 237 11.91 3.37 5.34
N ASP A 238 12.74 3.93 6.18
CA ASP A 238 12.58 5.31 6.65
C ASP A 238 13.90 6.09 6.81
N GLY A 239 15.01 5.51 6.41
CA GLY A 239 16.33 6.11 6.59
C GLY A 239 16.74 6.32 8.05
N GLY A 240 16.11 5.59 8.99
CA GLY A 240 16.38 5.63 10.42
C GLY A 240 15.57 6.69 11.17
N VAL A 241 14.56 7.32 10.56
CA VAL A 241 13.83 8.44 11.20
C VAL A 241 12.96 8.00 12.38
N SER A 242 12.66 6.72 12.53
CA SER A 242 11.88 6.16 13.65
C SER A 242 12.72 5.66 14.83
N LEU A 243 14.04 5.74 14.74
CA LEU A 243 14.97 5.34 15.80
C LEU A 243 14.98 6.34 16.98
#